data_6c5d2f20c49d523c8acf09151a237cf3
#
_entry.id   6c5d2f20c49d523c8acf09151a237cf3
#
_cell.length_a   1.000
_cell.length_b   1.000
_cell.length_c   1.000
_cell.angle_alpha   90.00
_cell.angle_beta   90.00
_cell.angle_gamma   90.00
#
_symmetry.space_group_name_H-M   'P 1'
#
loop_
_entity.id
_entity.type
_entity.pdbx_description
1 polymer ?
#
loop_
_entity_poly.entity_id
_entity_poly.type
_entity_poly.pdbx_seq_one_letter_code
_entity_poly.pdbx_strand_id
1 'polypeptide(L)'
;MGEFRTSYVIDPPNGQIPRLAEPLYDLERKNFRYRYLTGIGDNSGPEALPLAERCLIGFGNTAGPGMMGTLYNSTYQFIQTPDHVAIIVEMAHDARIIPTYASAEEARANRRPDVLEQWFGDSVGWYEGDTLVVETVNIKPLQMQQRSVPISPSGKIT
;
A
#
# COMPACT_ATOMS: atom_id res chain seq x y z
N MET A 1 7.78 -21.94 14.68
CA MET A 1 6.56 -22.49 14.06
C MET A 1 5.57 -21.32 14.02
N GLY A 2 5.21 -20.81 12.82
CA GLY A 2 4.30 -19.66 12.71
C GLY A 2 2.88 -20.05 13.12
N GLU A 3 2.17 -19.12 13.74
CA GLU A 3 0.74 -19.28 14.00
C GLU A 3 -0.03 -19.32 12.68
N PHE A 4 -0.94 -20.28 12.54
CA PHE A 4 -1.91 -20.26 11.45
C PHE A 4 -2.96 -19.17 11.73
N ARG A 5 -2.96 -18.13 10.91
CA ARG A 5 -3.92 -17.03 11.01
C ARG A 5 -4.94 -17.11 9.89
N THR A 6 -6.18 -16.76 10.19
CA THR A 6 -7.27 -16.69 9.20
C THR A 6 -7.43 -15.30 8.59
N SER A 7 -6.65 -14.32 9.07
CA SER A 7 -6.68 -12.93 8.60
C SER A 7 -5.27 -12.37 8.42
N TYR A 8 -5.10 -11.52 7.40
CA TYR A 8 -3.90 -10.69 7.22
C TYR A 8 -3.83 -9.54 8.23
N VAL A 9 -4.96 -9.14 8.81
CA VAL A 9 -5.02 -8.10 9.82
C VAL A 9 -4.63 -8.68 11.15
N ILE A 10 -3.53 -8.20 11.73
CA ILE A 10 -3.00 -8.64 13.02
C ILE A 10 -3.27 -7.63 14.14
N ASP A 11 -3.47 -6.38 13.75
CA ASP A 11 -3.89 -5.29 14.62
C ASP A 11 -4.97 -4.47 13.90
N PRO A 12 -6.17 -4.39 14.43
CA PRO A 12 -6.65 -4.92 15.72
C PRO A 12 -6.75 -6.46 15.78
N PRO A 13 -6.67 -7.04 17.00
CA PRO A 13 -6.61 -8.51 17.19
C PRO A 13 -7.84 -9.28 16.70
N ASN A 14 -8.96 -8.58 16.47
CA ASN A 14 -10.18 -9.18 15.92
C ASN A 14 -10.05 -9.56 14.43
N GLY A 15 -8.91 -9.24 13.78
CA GLY A 15 -8.65 -9.55 12.38
C GLY A 15 -9.50 -8.76 11.37
N GLN A 16 -10.20 -7.72 11.82
CA GLN A 16 -11.02 -6.87 10.95
C GLN A 16 -10.24 -5.61 10.54
N ILE A 17 -10.43 -5.21 9.30
CA ILE A 17 -9.84 -3.97 8.79
C ILE A 17 -10.44 -2.79 9.56
N PRO A 18 -9.61 -1.91 10.16
CA PRO A 18 -10.08 -0.70 10.81
C PRO A 18 -10.89 0.15 9.83
N ARG A 19 -12.06 0.58 10.24
CA ARG A 19 -12.89 1.45 9.41
C ARG A 19 -12.35 2.87 9.47
N LEU A 20 -12.30 3.53 8.31
CA LEU A 20 -12.07 4.96 8.26
C LEU A 20 -13.21 5.71 8.97
N ALA A 21 -12.91 6.88 9.51
CA ALA A 21 -13.94 7.78 10.01
C ALA A 21 -14.94 8.10 8.87
N GLU A 22 -16.23 8.14 9.20
CA GLU A 22 -17.32 8.27 8.22
C GLU A 22 -17.12 9.33 7.13
N PRO A 23 -16.62 10.54 7.42
CA PRO A 23 -16.42 11.56 6.39
C PRO A 23 -15.42 11.13 5.29
N LEU A 24 -14.35 10.41 5.64
CA LEU A 24 -13.38 9.91 4.67
C LEU A 24 -13.97 8.72 3.89
N TYR A 25 -14.69 7.83 4.57
CA TYR A 25 -15.36 6.71 3.94
C TYR A 25 -16.41 7.15 2.91
N ASP A 26 -17.20 8.18 3.22
CA ASP A 26 -18.18 8.73 2.32
C ASP A 26 -17.56 9.47 1.12
N LEU A 27 -16.44 10.14 1.33
CA LEU A 27 -15.69 10.79 0.25
C LEU A 27 -15.12 9.75 -0.73
N GLU A 28 -14.55 8.66 -0.22
CA GLU A 28 -14.06 7.53 -1.03
C GLU A 28 -15.19 6.85 -1.79
N ARG A 29 -16.28 6.55 -1.12
CA ARG A 29 -17.43 5.89 -1.71
C ARG A 29 -18.06 6.71 -2.84
N LYS A 30 -18.12 8.04 -2.69
CA LYS A 30 -18.65 8.96 -3.70
C LYS A 30 -17.70 9.11 -4.89
N ASN A 31 -16.39 9.16 -4.66
CA ASN A 31 -15.44 9.51 -5.71
C ASN A 31 -14.96 8.32 -6.55
N PHE A 32 -14.66 7.17 -5.95
CA PHE A 32 -14.07 6.06 -6.71
C PHE A 32 -15.08 4.98 -7.08
N ARG A 33 -15.74 4.38 -6.11
CA ARG A 33 -16.63 3.24 -6.37
C ARG A 33 -17.85 3.62 -7.18
N TYR A 34 -18.39 4.80 -6.95
CA TYR A 34 -19.53 5.31 -7.69
C TYR A 34 -19.16 5.58 -9.15
N ARG A 35 -18.05 6.21 -9.43
CA ARG A 35 -17.57 6.49 -10.79
C ARG A 35 -17.23 5.21 -11.54
N TYR A 36 -16.48 4.32 -10.92
CA TYR A 36 -16.03 3.06 -11.55
C TYR A 36 -17.19 2.12 -11.88
N LEU A 37 -18.20 2.02 -11.00
CA LEU A 37 -19.31 1.09 -11.19
C LEU A 37 -20.46 1.65 -12.00
N THR A 38 -20.64 2.96 -12.04
CA THR A 38 -21.80 3.58 -12.70
C THR A 38 -21.44 4.28 -14.01
N GLY A 39 -20.16 4.47 -14.29
CA GLY A 39 -19.71 5.28 -15.41
C GLY A 39 -20.15 6.76 -15.32
N ILE A 40 -20.73 7.15 -14.18
CA ILE A 40 -21.17 8.52 -13.94
C ILE A 40 -20.04 9.25 -13.23
N GLY A 41 -19.27 10.00 -13.96
CA GLY A 41 -18.19 10.82 -13.45
C GLY A 41 -17.82 11.90 -14.43
N ASP A 42 -17.17 12.91 -13.92
CA ASP A 42 -16.55 13.92 -14.74
C ASP A 42 -15.26 13.33 -15.34
N ASN A 43 -15.27 12.98 -16.61
CA ASN A 43 -14.10 12.56 -17.37
C ASN A 43 -13.54 13.74 -18.19
N SER A 44 -13.76 14.96 -17.73
CA SER A 44 -13.35 16.18 -18.41
C SER A 44 -11.82 16.38 -18.43
N GLY A 45 -11.09 15.67 -17.54
CA GLY A 45 -9.64 15.75 -17.48
C GLY A 45 -8.99 14.48 -16.94
N PRO A 46 -7.67 14.31 -17.15
CA PRO A 46 -6.96 13.12 -16.67
C PRO A 46 -6.99 12.98 -15.15
N GLU A 47 -7.08 14.08 -14.39
CA GLU A 47 -7.18 14.07 -12.93
C GLU A 47 -8.47 13.42 -12.41
N ALA A 48 -9.49 13.32 -13.25
CA ALA A 48 -10.73 12.63 -12.92
C ALA A 48 -10.67 11.11 -13.17
N LEU A 49 -9.64 10.63 -13.87
CA LEU A 49 -9.46 9.22 -14.16
C LEU A 49 -8.79 8.49 -12.95
N PRO A 50 -9.07 7.19 -12.77
CA PRO A 50 -8.34 6.35 -11.83
C PRO A 50 -6.83 6.38 -12.06
N LEU A 51 -6.06 6.22 -10.99
CA LEU A 51 -4.60 6.30 -11.04
C LEU A 51 -3.95 5.30 -12.02
N ALA A 52 -4.56 4.13 -12.18
CA ALA A 52 -4.08 3.11 -13.11
C ALA A 52 -4.31 3.51 -14.58
N GLU A 53 -5.42 4.15 -14.89
CA GLU A 53 -5.68 4.68 -16.24
C GLU A 53 -4.79 5.89 -16.58
N ARG A 54 -4.26 6.55 -15.55
CA ARG A 54 -3.26 7.62 -15.67
C ARG A 54 -1.82 7.08 -15.72
N CYS A 55 -1.62 5.79 -15.72
CA CYS A 55 -0.30 5.13 -15.68
C CYS A 55 0.56 5.56 -14.48
N LEU A 56 -0.04 5.87 -13.34
CA LEU A 56 0.67 6.27 -12.12
C LEU A 56 0.98 5.07 -11.21
N ILE A 57 0.06 4.12 -11.12
CA ILE A 57 0.20 2.87 -10.37
C ILE A 57 -0.59 1.76 -11.08
N GLY A 58 -0.28 0.51 -10.81
CA GLY A 58 -1.02 -0.63 -11.34
C GLY A 58 -2.46 -0.74 -10.81
N PHE A 59 -3.30 -1.43 -11.56
CA PHE A 59 -4.70 -1.68 -11.18
C PHE A 59 -4.80 -2.35 -9.81
N GLY A 60 -5.73 -1.88 -8.99
CA GLY A 60 -5.95 -2.39 -7.65
C GLY A 60 -4.83 -2.09 -6.66
N ASN A 61 -3.84 -1.29 -7.05
CA ASN A 61 -2.69 -0.94 -6.23
C ASN A 61 -1.97 -2.17 -5.63
N THR A 62 -1.72 -3.16 -6.46
CA THR A 62 -1.14 -4.45 -6.04
C THR A 62 0.27 -4.32 -5.44
N ALA A 63 1.06 -3.33 -5.87
CA ALA A 63 2.37 -3.03 -5.29
C ALA A 63 2.29 -2.29 -3.95
N GLY A 64 1.11 -1.85 -3.54
CA GLY A 64 0.92 -1.17 -2.26
C GLY A 64 1.31 -2.04 -1.06
N PRO A 65 1.54 -1.43 0.09
CA PRO A 65 2.18 -2.09 1.24
C PRO A 65 1.39 -3.27 1.81
N GLY A 66 0.07 -3.32 1.65
CA GLY A 66 -0.74 -4.46 2.08
C GLY A 66 -0.58 -5.70 1.21
N MET A 67 0.12 -5.61 0.05
CA MET A 67 0.42 -6.70 -0.87
C MET A 67 -0.81 -7.57 -1.22
N MET A 68 -1.94 -6.90 -1.44
CA MET A 68 -3.20 -7.58 -1.74
C MET A 68 -3.32 -7.81 -3.24
N GLY A 69 -3.23 -9.06 -3.65
CA GLY A 69 -3.35 -9.46 -5.06
C GLY A 69 -4.71 -9.12 -5.67
N THR A 70 -4.74 -8.99 -6.99
CA THR A 70 -5.94 -8.93 -7.82
C THR A 70 -6.30 -10.32 -8.36
N LEU A 71 -7.22 -10.40 -9.32
CA LEU A 71 -7.61 -11.66 -9.95
C LEU A 71 -6.55 -12.22 -10.90
N TYR A 72 -5.58 -11.39 -11.31
CA TYR A 72 -4.52 -11.72 -12.27
C TYR A 72 -3.31 -10.81 -12.08
N ASN A 73 -2.17 -11.15 -12.67
CA ASN A 73 -0.91 -10.38 -12.61
C ASN A 73 -0.50 -10.02 -11.17
N SER A 74 -0.67 -10.96 -10.25
CA SER A 74 -0.42 -10.76 -8.82
C SER A 74 0.82 -11.51 -8.32
N THR A 75 1.70 -11.92 -9.22
CA THR A 75 2.98 -12.54 -8.85
C THR A 75 3.92 -11.47 -8.33
N TYR A 76 4.62 -11.79 -7.24
CA TYR A 76 5.63 -10.93 -6.63
C TYR A 76 7.02 -11.53 -6.83
N GLN A 77 7.97 -10.69 -7.20
CA GLN A 77 9.38 -11.02 -7.20
C GLN A 77 10.10 -10.23 -6.11
N PHE A 78 10.86 -10.94 -5.28
CA PHE A 78 11.69 -10.34 -4.24
C PHE A 78 13.14 -10.40 -4.68
N ILE A 79 13.82 -9.26 -4.65
CA ILE A 79 15.26 -9.13 -4.92
C ILE A 79 15.89 -8.55 -3.68
N GLN A 80 16.84 -9.28 -3.11
CA GLN A 80 17.54 -8.88 -1.90
C GLN A 80 18.97 -8.50 -2.21
N THR A 81 19.39 -7.37 -1.66
CA THR A 81 20.78 -6.90 -1.61
C THR A 81 21.21 -6.76 -0.14
N PRO A 82 22.49 -6.43 0.14
CA PRO A 82 22.93 -6.25 1.53
C PRO A 82 22.18 -5.17 2.32
N ASP A 83 21.65 -4.15 1.63
CA ASP A 83 21.09 -2.93 2.22
C ASP A 83 19.68 -2.57 1.73
N HIS A 84 19.12 -3.37 0.80
CA HIS A 84 17.78 -3.13 0.25
C HIS A 84 17.04 -4.44 -0.07
N VAL A 85 15.73 -4.36 -0.04
CA VAL A 85 14.85 -5.36 -0.65
C VAL A 85 13.98 -4.66 -1.69
N ALA A 86 14.00 -5.17 -2.93
CA ALA A 86 13.06 -4.75 -3.95
C ALA A 86 11.91 -5.74 -4.04
N ILE A 87 10.68 -5.24 -3.98
CA ILE A 87 9.46 -6.01 -4.20
C ILE A 87 8.84 -5.53 -5.50
N ILE A 88 8.89 -6.38 -6.52
CA ILE A 88 8.36 -6.11 -7.85
C ILE A 88 7.07 -6.91 -8.01
N VAL A 89 6.01 -6.26 -8.47
CA VAL A 89 4.75 -6.92 -8.78
C VAL A 89 4.55 -7.01 -10.29
N GLU A 90 3.99 -8.13 -10.74
CA GLU A 90 3.71 -8.38 -12.16
C GLU A 90 2.76 -7.32 -12.76
N MET A 91 1.77 -6.84 -11.98
CA MET A 91 0.84 -5.80 -12.40
C MET A 91 1.57 -4.48 -12.66
N ALA A 92 1.60 -4.05 -13.92
CA ALA A 92 2.21 -2.81 -14.40
C ALA A 92 3.71 -2.66 -14.09
N HIS A 93 4.38 -3.73 -13.65
CA HIS A 93 5.79 -3.74 -13.24
C HIS A 93 6.10 -2.76 -12.10
N ASP A 94 5.10 -2.46 -11.28
CA ASP A 94 5.29 -1.60 -10.12
C ASP A 94 6.31 -2.21 -9.15
N ALA A 95 7.14 -1.36 -8.55
CA ALA A 95 8.17 -1.81 -7.63
C ALA A 95 8.25 -0.93 -6.38
N ARG A 96 8.57 -1.56 -5.24
CA ARG A 96 8.96 -0.87 -4.01
C ARG A 96 10.40 -1.22 -3.68
N ILE A 97 11.24 -0.19 -3.52
CA ILE A 97 12.62 -0.34 -3.06
C ILE A 97 12.66 0.04 -1.59
N ILE A 98 12.97 -0.92 -0.75
CA ILE A 98 12.87 -0.84 0.69
C ILE A 98 14.30 -0.89 1.27
N PRO A 99 14.83 0.21 1.81
CA PRO A 99 16.10 0.17 2.51
C PRO A 99 15.96 -0.67 3.79
N THR A 100 16.97 -1.48 4.08
CA THR A 100 17.02 -2.34 5.27
C THR A 100 18.09 -1.87 6.24
N TYR A 101 17.80 -1.95 7.52
CA TYR A 101 18.63 -1.46 8.63
C TYR A 101 18.84 -2.56 9.66
N ALA A 102 19.79 -2.33 10.56
CA ALA A 102 20.12 -3.31 11.59
C ALA A 102 19.03 -3.46 12.67
N SER A 103 18.19 -2.43 12.86
CA SER A 103 17.11 -2.44 13.85
C SER A 103 15.89 -1.62 13.42
N ALA A 104 14.76 -1.87 14.07
CA ALA A 104 13.54 -1.09 13.89
C ALA A 104 13.72 0.39 14.25
N GLU A 105 14.53 0.67 15.27
CA GLU A 105 14.82 2.04 15.71
C GLU A 105 15.60 2.80 14.64
N GLU A 106 16.67 2.20 14.14
CA GLU A 106 17.50 2.77 13.07
C GLU A 106 16.66 2.96 11.79
N ALA A 107 15.85 1.97 11.42
CA ALA A 107 14.97 2.04 10.26
C ALA A 107 14.02 3.25 10.35
N ARG A 108 13.36 3.44 11.49
CA ARG A 108 12.44 4.57 11.71
C ARG A 108 13.14 5.91 11.75
N ALA A 109 14.37 5.97 12.27
CA ALA A 109 15.18 7.20 12.32
C ALA A 109 15.64 7.67 10.92
N ASN A 110 15.74 6.74 9.97
CA ASN A 110 16.17 7.03 8.59
C ASN A 110 15.02 7.16 7.59
N ARG A 111 13.79 7.35 8.06
CA ARG A 111 12.65 7.65 7.19
C ARG A 111 12.83 8.95 6.45
N ARG A 112 12.23 9.00 5.28
CA ARG A 112 12.16 10.25 4.49
C ARG A 112 11.29 11.28 5.22
N PRO A 113 11.57 12.59 5.03
CA PRO A 113 10.70 13.64 5.54
C PRO A 113 9.25 13.46 5.06
N ASP A 114 8.27 13.67 5.94
CA ASP A 114 6.83 13.46 5.66
C ASP A 114 6.31 14.28 4.46
N VAL A 115 6.99 15.40 4.13
CA VAL A 115 6.66 16.19 2.94
C VAL A 115 6.91 15.46 1.62
N LEU A 116 7.72 14.39 1.65
CA LEU A 116 8.01 13.57 0.48
C LEU A 116 7.05 12.37 0.39
N GLU A 117 5.78 12.65 0.16
CA GLU A 117 4.75 11.62 -0.02
C GLU A 117 5.04 10.74 -1.25
N GLN A 118 4.97 9.43 -1.04
CA GLN A 118 5.19 8.42 -2.08
C GLN A 118 3.89 7.70 -2.42
N TRP A 119 3.74 7.28 -3.68
CA TRP A 119 2.56 6.50 -4.10
C TRP A 119 2.35 5.23 -3.28
N PHE A 120 3.42 4.51 -2.97
CA PHE A 120 3.37 3.29 -2.16
C PHE A 120 3.80 3.52 -0.70
N GLY A 121 3.85 4.77 -0.27
CA GLY A 121 4.31 5.16 1.05
C GLY A 121 5.83 5.12 1.21
N ASP A 122 6.31 5.57 2.35
CA ASP A 122 7.71 5.47 2.78
C ASP A 122 7.90 4.15 3.55
N SER A 123 8.62 3.21 2.93
CA SER A 123 8.86 1.88 3.47
C SER A 123 10.29 1.76 3.96
N VAL A 124 10.46 1.25 5.18
CA VAL A 124 11.75 0.85 5.74
C VAL A 124 11.65 -0.57 6.27
N GLY A 125 12.76 -1.31 6.26
CA GLY A 125 12.79 -2.71 6.66
C GLY A 125 13.91 -3.03 7.66
N TRP A 126 13.74 -4.12 8.40
CA TRP A 126 14.74 -4.74 9.27
C TRP A 126 14.47 -6.23 9.39
N TYR A 127 15.42 -6.97 9.94
CA TYR A 127 15.23 -8.39 10.18
C TYR A 127 15.03 -8.69 11.66
N GLU A 128 14.05 -9.53 11.95
CA GLU A 128 13.82 -10.15 13.27
C GLU A 128 14.05 -11.67 13.13
N GLY A 129 15.27 -12.10 13.41
CA GLY A 129 15.71 -13.45 13.07
C GLY A 129 15.66 -13.68 11.55
N ASP A 130 14.91 -14.64 11.11
CA ASP A 130 14.73 -14.98 9.67
C ASP A 130 13.54 -14.26 9.03
N THR A 131 12.90 -13.34 9.76
CA THR A 131 11.72 -12.62 9.29
C THR A 131 12.09 -11.20 8.86
N LEU A 132 11.84 -10.85 7.60
CA LEU A 132 11.87 -9.46 7.13
C LEU A 132 10.62 -8.74 7.62
N VAL A 133 10.80 -7.69 8.39
CA VAL A 133 9.73 -6.78 8.78
C VAL A 133 9.82 -5.51 7.95
N VAL A 134 8.72 -5.11 7.33
CA VAL A 134 8.63 -3.88 6.54
C VAL A 134 7.54 -2.99 7.13
N GLU A 135 7.91 -1.80 7.53
CA GLU A 135 6.96 -0.80 8.04
C GLU A 135 6.81 0.34 7.02
N THR A 136 5.57 0.63 6.65
CA THR A 136 5.24 1.65 5.65
C THR A 136 4.32 2.70 6.25
N VAL A 137 4.65 3.96 6.04
CA VAL A 137 3.88 5.15 6.45
C VAL A 137 3.82 6.14 5.28
N ASN A 138 3.20 7.29 5.50
CA ASN A 138 3.22 8.44 4.58
C ASN A 138 2.78 8.07 3.16
N ILE A 139 1.67 7.36 3.04
CA ILE A 139 1.07 6.99 1.76
C ILE A 139 0.38 8.22 1.17
N LYS A 140 0.62 8.48 -0.11
CA LYS A 140 0.05 9.65 -0.78
C LYS A 140 -1.48 9.67 -0.68
N PRO A 141 -2.11 10.80 -0.28
CA PRO A 141 -3.56 10.88 0.01
C PRO A 141 -4.46 10.50 -1.18
N LEU A 142 -3.98 10.66 -2.42
CA LEU A 142 -4.74 10.30 -3.63
C LEU A 142 -4.89 8.79 -3.83
N GLN A 143 -4.17 8.00 -3.03
CA GLN A 143 -4.17 6.54 -3.07
C GLN A 143 -5.02 5.97 -1.94
N MET A 144 -6.31 6.20 -2.02
CA MET A 144 -7.23 5.91 -0.93
C MET A 144 -7.63 4.43 -0.80
N GLN A 145 -7.25 3.58 -1.75
CA GLN A 145 -7.61 2.15 -1.72
C GLN A 145 -6.49 1.26 -2.25
N GLN A 146 -6.28 0.15 -1.55
CA GLN A 146 -5.61 -1.00 -2.11
C GLN A 146 -6.65 -2.10 -2.32
N ARG A 147 -7.00 -2.37 -3.58
CA ARG A 147 -8.13 -3.22 -3.96
C ARG A 147 -9.44 -2.69 -3.36
N SER A 148 -10.01 -3.41 -2.39
CA SER A 148 -11.22 -3.00 -1.66
C SER A 148 -10.94 -2.52 -0.23
N VAL A 149 -9.66 -2.41 0.14
CA VAL A 149 -9.25 -1.99 1.48
C VAL A 149 -8.93 -0.50 1.46
N PRO A 150 -9.65 0.32 2.23
CA PRO A 150 -9.31 1.72 2.35
C PRO A 150 -7.95 1.90 3.04
N ILE A 151 -7.17 2.86 2.55
CA ILE A 151 -5.87 3.22 3.10
C ILE A 151 -5.94 4.66 3.60
N SER A 152 -5.56 4.88 4.85
CA SER A 152 -5.41 6.24 5.39
C SER A 152 -4.01 6.76 5.12
N PRO A 153 -3.84 8.04 4.71
CA PRO A 153 -2.52 8.68 4.62
C PRO A 153 -1.75 8.67 5.94
N SER A 154 -2.47 8.75 7.06
CA SER A 154 -1.89 8.64 8.41
C SER A 154 -1.79 7.20 8.91
N GLY A 155 -2.16 6.21 8.08
CA GLY A 155 -2.08 4.81 8.44
C GLY A 155 -0.63 4.29 8.47
N LYS A 156 -0.42 3.26 9.28
CA LYS A 156 0.80 2.48 9.31
C LYS A 156 0.49 1.03 8.95
N ILE A 157 1.30 0.45 8.07
CA ILE A 157 1.21 -0.93 7.65
C ILE A 157 2.53 -1.62 7.99
N THR A 158 2.44 -2.75 8.66
CA THR A 158 3.62 -3.56 9.04
C THR A 158 3.41 -4.98 8.55
#